data_ec430c01e609143c59558a30825c773b
#
_entry.id   ec430c01e609143c59558a30825c773b
#
_cell.length_a   1.000
_cell.length_b   1.000
_cell.length_c   1.000
_cell.angle_alpha   90.00
_cell.angle_beta   90.00
_cell.angle_gamma   90.00
#
_symmetry.space_group_name_H-M   'P 1'
#
loop_
_entity.id
_entity.type
_entity.pdbx_description
1 polymer ?
#
loop_
_entity_poly.entity_id
_entity_poly.type
_entity_poly.pdbx_seq_one_letter_code
_entity_poly.pdbx_strand_id
1 'polypeptide(L)'
;SRAQVVEGSGVEVVGTPFHGACYLFDPERRRATAVLALKVEEWTLSTDASKSSRAAALNDLTARLADTPGVVELKETALLLPGAAPAPDLPDDGGSPEWMRRDMAELWALPEVMTPLANVSYVSVTCDVDRLKGVDRARGRLTERDRVGVALGDLVKMTVAPALVECGARPGSVRWCGLDDLRTLIR
;
A
#
# COMPACT_ATOMS: atom_id res chain seq x y z
N SER A 1 8.99 -19.53 -8.72
CA SER A 1 7.79 -18.81 -8.20
C SER A 1 6.56 -19.67 -8.37
N ARG A 2 5.69 -19.79 -7.34
CA ARG A 2 4.38 -20.37 -7.50
C ARG A 2 3.42 -19.29 -7.99
N ALA A 3 2.86 -19.46 -9.18
CA ALA A 3 1.77 -18.63 -9.69
C ALA A 3 0.42 -19.27 -9.29
N GLN A 4 -0.53 -18.47 -8.83
CA GLN A 4 -1.92 -18.86 -8.61
C GLN A 4 -2.82 -18.00 -9.49
N VAL A 5 -3.67 -18.62 -10.29
CA VAL A 5 -4.64 -17.90 -11.14
C VAL A 5 -5.80 -17.41 -10.28
N VAL A 6 -6.18 -16.15 -10.47
CA VAL A 6 -7.40 -15.59 -9.88
C VAL A 6 -8.58 -16.04 -10.73
N GLU A 7 -9.52 -16.78 -10.13
CA GLU A 7 -10.67 -17.33 -10.85
C GLU A 7 -11.43 -16.23 -11.62
N GLY A 8 -11.63 -16.47 -12.90
CA GLY A 8 -12.44 -15.60 -13.79
C GLY A 8 -11.75 -14.35 -14.35
N SER A 9 -10.51 -14.01 -13.92
CA SER A 9 -9.85 -12.77 -14.36
C SER A 9 -8.71 -12.97 -15.35
N GLY A 10 -8.19 -14.19 -15.50
CA GLY A 10 -6.96 -14.46 -16.28
C GLY A 10 -5.68 -13.90 -15.63
N VAL A 11 -5.79 -13.20 -14.48
CA VAL A 11 -4.67 -12.62 -13.76
C VAL A 11 -4.06 -13.65 -12.81
N GLU A 12 -2.75 -13.70 -12.76
CA GLU A 12 -1.99 -14.58 -11.88
C GLU A 12 -1.42 -13.80 -10.69
N VAL A 13 -1.47 -14.37 -9.50
CA VAL A 13 -0.68 -13.89 -8.35
C VAL A 13 0.66 -14.61 -8.37
N VAL A 14 1.73 -13.87 -8.50
CA VAL A 14 3.08 -14.39 -8.64
C VAL A 14 3.93 -13.96 -7.44
N GLY A 15 4.55 -14.94 -6.77
CA GLY A 15 5.50 -14.66 -5.69
C GLY A 15 6.79 -14.06 -6.25
N THR A 16 7.33 -13.08 -5.53
CA THR A 16 8.64 -12.49 -5.85
C THR A 16 9.76 -13.21 -5.09
N PRO A 17 11.04 -13.00 -5.46
CA PRO A 17 12.16 -13.47 -4.64
C PRO A 17 12.30 -12.68 -3.32
N PHE A 18 11.56 -11.60 -3.12
CA PHE A 18 11.51 -10.85 -1.87
C PHE A 18 10.52 -11.49 -0.91
N HIS A 19 10.92 -11.69 0.34
CA HIS A 19 10.16 -12.45 1.34
C HIS A 19 8.69 -12.06 1.43
N GLY A 20 7.82 -12.99 1.04
CA GLY A 20 6.37 -12.88 1.16
C GLY A 20 5.69 -11.90 0.21
N ALA A 21 6.43 -11.09 -0.55
CA ALA A 21 5.86 -10.15 -1.50
C ALA A 21 5.37 -10.86 -2.77
N CYS A 22 4.21 -10.43 -3.27
CA CYS A 22 3.62 -10.93 -4.51
C CYS A 22 3.24 -9.77 -5.43
N TYR A 23 3.08 -10.07 -6.71
CA TYR A 23 2.54 -9.13 -7.68
C TYR A 23 1.45 -9.80 -8.54
N LEU A 24 0.59 -8.99 -9.13
CA LEU A 24 -0.41 -9.44 -10.09
C LEU A 24 0.20 -9.42 -11.48
N PHE A 25 0.03 -10.51 -12.23
CA PHE A 25 0.51 -10.63 -13.60
C PHE A 25 -0.66 -10.90 -14.53
N ASP A 26 -0.85 -10.03 -15.51
CA ASP A 26 -1.80 -10.21 -16.61
C ASP A 26 -0.99 -10.66 -17.84
N PRO A 27 -1.04 -11.95 -18.20
CA PRO A 27 -0.27 -12.47 -19.32
C PRO A 27 -0.79 -11.99 -20.67
N GLU A 28 -2.10 -11.72 -20.79
CA GLU A 28 -2.71 -11.27 -22.06
C GLU A 28 -2.27 -9.83 -22.39
N ARG A 29 -2.28 -8.96 -21.37
CA ARG A 29 -1.91 -7.55 -21.54
C ARG A 29 -0.44 -7.29 -21.29
N ARG A 30 0.32 -8.31 -20.94
CA ARG A 30 1.75 -8.19 -20.59
C ARG A 30 1.97 -7.15 -19.48
N ARG A 31 1.13 -7.16 -18.45
CA ARG A 31 1.18 -6.20 -17.34
C ARG A 31 1.50 -6.86 -16.02
N ALA A 32 2.27 -6.15 -15.20
CA ALA A 32 2.62 -6.57 -13.85
C ALA A 32 2.30 -5.43 -12.87
N THR A 33 1.58 -5.75 -11.78
CA THR A 33 1.13 -4.76 -10.79
C THR A 33 1.65 -5.13 -9.42
N ALA A 34 2.45 -4.23 -8.84
CA ALA A 34 2.82 -4.28 -7.42
C ALA A 34 1.78 -3.51 -6.60
N VAL A 35 1.35 -4.07 -5.48
CA VAL A 35 0.42 -3.42 -4.54
C VAL A 35 1.12 -3.21 -3.21
N LEU A 36 1.09 -1.98 -2.72
CA LEU A 36 1.70 -1.55 -1.47
C LEU A 36 0.62 -1.16 -0.48
N ALA A 37 0.63 -1.75 0.70
CA ALA A 37 -0.18 -1.30 1.81
C ALA A 37 0.59 -0.24 2.60
N LEU A 38 -0.08 0.80 3.03
CA LEU A 38 0.52 1.88 3.81
C LEU A 38 -0.43 2.43 4.87
N LYS A 39 0.16 2.95 5.95
CA LYS A 39 -0.55 3.75 6.94
C LYS A 39 -0.18 5.21 6.69
N VAL A 40 -1.19 6.02 6.46
CA VAL A 40 -1.02 7.46 6.25
C VAL A 40 -1.22 8.16 7.59
N GLU A 41 -0.43 9.21 7.84
CA GLU A 41 -0.69 10.10 8.96
C GLU A 41 -2.01 10.85 8.76
N GLU A 42 -2.72 11.13 9.87
CA GLU A 42 -4.00 11.80 9.81
C GLU A 42 -3.89 13.16 9.12
N TRP A 43 -4.58 13.28 8.00
CA TRP A 43 -4.62 14.50 7.19
C TRP A 43 -5.31 15.65 7.92
N THR A 44 -6.36 15.35 8.68
CA THR A 44 -7.17 16.33 9.38
C THR A 44 -6.39 17.10 10.46
N LEU A 45 -5.43 16.45 11.11
CA LEU A 45 -4.59 17.06 12.14
C LEU A 45 -3.31 17.70 11.58
N SER A 46 -3.10 17.61 10.27
CA SER A 46 -1.90 18.16 9.63
C SER A 46 -2.04 19.66 9.40
N THR A 47 -0.93 20.39 9.54
CA THR A 47 -0.87 21.82 9.19
C THR A 47 -1.00 22.03 7.67
N ASP A 48 -1.41 23.21 7.25
CA ASP A 48 -1.54 23.54 5.81
C ASP A 48 -0.18 23.46 5.09
N ALA A 49 0.91 23.81 5.77
CA ALA A 49 2.26 23.65 5.24
C ALA A 49 2.60 22.17 5.00
N SER A 50 2.24 21.28 5.94
CA SER A 50 2.43 19.84 5.78
C SER A 50 1.58 19.29 4.64
N LYS A 51 0.32 19.72 4.50
CA LYS A 51 -0.56 19.33 3.40
C LYS A 51 0.00 19.75 2.03
N SER A 52 0.49 20.98 1.94
CA SER A 52 1.09 21.50 0.71
C SER A 52 2.37 20.74 0.33
N SER A 53 3.22 20.42 1.32
CA SER A 53 4.42 19.63 1.10
C SER A 53 4.10 18.23 0.58
N ARG A 54 3.10 17.56 1.16
CA ARG A 54 2.65 16.23 0.72
C ARG A 54 2.08 16.25 -0.69
N ALA A 55 1.29 17.27 -1.02
CA ALA A 55 0.74 17.44 -2.37
C ALA A 55 1.86 17.64 -3.40
N ALA A 56 2.86 18.46 -3.06
CA ALA A 56 4.04 18.64 -3.90
C ALA A 56 4.82 17.34 -4.12
N ALA A 57 5.03 16.57 -3.04
CA ALA A 57 5.71 15.27 -3.10
C ALA A 57 4.94 14.25 -3.97
N LEU A 58 3.60 14.24 -3.90
CA LEU A 58 2.77 13.37 -4.73
C LEU A 58 2.86 13.75 -6.22
N ASN A 59 2.85 15.04 -6.53
CA ASN A 59 3.03 15.53 -7.90
C ASN A 59 4.41 15.14 -8.44
N ASP A 60 5.46 15.28 -7.64
CA ASP A 60 6.81 14.89 -8.01
C ASP A 60 6.95 13.36 -8.21
N LEU A 61 6.33 12.54 -7.35
CA LEU A 61 6.25 11.09 -7.55
C LEU A 61 5.57 10.75 -8.87
N THR A 62 4.42 11.39 -9.14
CA THR A 62 3.65 11.15 -10.37
C THR A 62 4.47 11.51 -11.60
N ALA A 63 5.17 12.64 -11.59
CA ALA A 63 6.06 13.06 -12.68
C ALA A 63 7.21 12.08 -12.88
N ARG A 64 7.90 11.68 -11.81
CA ARG A 64 8.99 10.68 -11.87
C ARG A 64 8.52 9.36 -12.44
N LEU A 65 7.34 8.90 -12.06
CA LEU A 65 6.78 7.63 -12.56
C LEU A 65 6.33 7.75 -14.03
N ALA A 66 5.79 8.89 -14.44
CA ALA A 66 5.43 9.15 -15.84
C ALA A 66 6.66 9.07 -16.76
N ASP A 67 7.83 9.50 -16.27
CA ASP A 67 9.09 9.42 -17.01
C ASP A 67 9.81 8.06 -16.87
N THR A 68 9.29 7.17 -16.01
CA THR A 68 9.88 5.84 -15.79
C THR A 68 9.41 4.87 -16.88
N PRO A 69 10.33 4.35 -17.73
CA PRO A 69 9.95 3.43 -18.79
C PRO A 69 9.25 2.19 -18.26
N GLY A 70 8.12 1.89 -18.83
CA GLY A 70 7.30 0.72 -18.48
C GLY A 70 6.25 1.00 -17.43
N VAL A 71 6.30 2.07 -16.66
CA VAL A 71 5.19 2.44 -15.76
C VAL A 71 4.00 2.91 -16.59
N VAL A 72 2.84 2.32 -16.34
CA VAL A 72 1.59 2.58 -17.08
C VAL A 72 0.56 3.28 -16.21
N GLU A 73 0.50 2.91 -14.93
CA GLU A 73 -0.52 3.41 -14.01
C GLU A 73 0.01 3.45 -12.58
N LEU A 74 -0.35 4.52 -11.88
CA LEU A 74 -0.28 4.63 -10.43
C LEU A 74 -1.70 4.84 -9.92
N LYS A 75 -2.17 3.99 -9.02
CA LYS A 75 -3.52 4.09 -8.45
C LYS A 75 -3.47 4.01 -6.94
N GLU A 76 -4.12 4.96 -6.28
CA GLU A 76 -4.39 4.90 -4.85
C GLU A 76 -5.80 4.36 -4.61
N THR A 77 -5.93 3.49 -3.62
CA THR A 77 -7.20 2.94 -3.17
C THR A 77 -7.26 3.01 -1.66
N ALA A 78 -8.21 3.75 -1.13
CA ALA A 78 -8.50 3.78 0.30
C ALA A 78 -9.67 2.85 0.60
N LEU A 79 -9.49 1.94 1.54
CA LEU A 79 -10.53 1.05 2.03
C LEU A 79 -10.86 1.42 3.47
N LEU A 80 -12.15 1.60 3.73
CA LEU A 80 -12.70 1.72 5.07
C LEU A 80 -13.12 0.31 5.51
N LEU A 81 -12.34 -0.29 6.37
CA LEU A 81 -12.63 -1.62 6.92
C LEU A 81 -13.16 -1.48 8.34
N PRO A 82 -14.17 -2.28 8.73
CA PRO A 82 -14.52 -2.42 10.13
C PRO A 82 -13.27 -2.90 10.87
N GLY A 83 -12.77 -2.09 11.77
CA GLY A 83 -11.58 -2.39 12.55
C GLY A 83 -11.90 -2.28 14.03
N ALA A 84 -11.29 -3.12 14.87
CA ALA A 84 -11.24 -2.83 16.29
C ALA A 84 -10.25 -1.68 16.48
N ALA A 85 -10.72 -0.45 16.74
CA ALA A 85 -9.84 0.54 17.31
C ALA A 85 -9.53 0.10 18.73
N PRO A 86 -8.26 0.13 19.14
CA PRO A 86 -7.97 0.11 20.55
C PRO A 86 -8.69 1.30 21.19
N ALA A 87 -9.31 1.08 22.35
CA ALA A 87 -9.82 2.19 23.16
C ALA A 87 -8.67 3.22 23.28
N PRO A 88 -8.95 4.52 23.05
CA PRO A 88 -7.91 5.50 23.21
C PRO A 88 -7.37 5.41 24.63
N ASP A 89 -6.06 5.33 24.78
CA ASP A 89 -5.40 5.56 26.06
C ASP A 89 -5.73 7.00 26.44
N LEU A 90 -6.79 7.17 27.22
CA LEU A 90 -7.07 8.47 27.80
C LEU A 90 -5.91 8.77 28.75
N PRO A 91 -5.14 9.84 28.53
CA PRO A 91 -4.05 10.18 29.43
C PRO A 91 -4.61 10.34 30.81
N ASP A 92 -3.99 9.72 31.79
CA ASP A 92 -4.30 9.94 33.18
C ASP A 92 -3.70 11.30 33.57
N ASP A 93 -4.35 12.35 33.07
CA ASP A 93 -3.91 13.74 33.27
C ASP A 93 -4.22 14.28 34.68
N GLY A 94 -4.74 13.39 35.56
CA GLY A 94 -5.08 13.75 36.93
C GLY A 94 -6.16 14.84 37.06
N GLY A 95 -6.64 15.38 35.93
CA GLY A 95 -7.57 16.52 35.89
C GLY A 95 -9.00 16.17 35.48
N SER A 96 -9.20 15.05 34.79
CA SER A 96 -10.54 14.67 34.34
C SER A 96 -11.33 14.01 35.46
N PRO A 97 -12.54 14.50 35.79
CA PRO A 97 -13.40 13.88 36.79
C PRO A 97 -13.65 12.39 36.48
N GLU A 98 -13.72 11.55 37.52
CA GLU A 98 -13.93 10.10 37.37
C GLU A 98 -15.22 9.74 36.61
N TRP A 99 -16.28 10.54 36.82
CA TRP A 99 -17.54 10.35 36.08
C TRP A 99 -17.33 10.54 34.54
N MET A 100 -16.53 11.53 34.13
CA MET A 100 -16.28 11.78 32.72
C MET A 100 -15.48 10.63 32.09
N ARG A 101 -14.50 10.08 32.82
CA ARG A 101 -13.74 8.90 32.34
C ARG A 101 -14.64 7.68 32.19
N ARG A 102 -15.57 7.49 33.16
CA ARG A 102 -16.53 6.38 33.08
C ARG A 102 -17.51 6.55 31.95
N ASP A 103 -18.10 7.73 31.77
CA ASP A 103 -19.04 8.01 30.67
C ASP A 103 -18.37 7.88 29.32
N MET A 104 -17.11 8.33 29.21
CA MET A 104 -16.32 8.12 27.99
C MET A 104 -16.06 6.63 27.75
N ALA A 105 -15.67 5.86 28.77
CA ALA A 105 -15.47 4.44 28.64
C ALA A 105 -16.76 3.69 28.24
N GLU A 106 -17.90 4.08 28.79
CA GLU A 106 -19.21 3.53 28.41
C GLU A 106 -19.59 3.91 26.96
N LEU A 107 -19.36 5.15 26.54
CA LEU A 107 -19.53 5.58 25.16
C LEU A 107 -18.68 4.77 24.21
N TRP A 108 -17.42 4.52 24.58
CA TRP A 108 -16.50 3.72 23.79
C TRP A 108 -16.85 2.22 23.77
N ALA A 109 -17.59 1.73 24.74
CA ALA A 109 -18.08 0.36 24.78
C ALA A 109 -19.36 0.11 23.93
N LEU A 110 -20.01 1.17 23.44
CA LEU A 110 -21.21 1.04 22.61
C LEU A 110 -20.84 0.56 21.20
N PRO A 111 -21.34 -0.60 20.74
CA PRO A 111 -21.01 -1.15 19.41
C PRO A 111 -21.37 -0.19 18.27
N GLU A 112 -22.36 0.63 18.44
CA GLU A 112 -22.87 1.58 17.43
C GLU A 112 -21.97 2.81 17.26
N VAL A 113 -21.22 3.17 18.31
CA VAL A 113 -20.27 4.30 18.26
C VAL A 113 -18.89 3.85 17.81
N MET A 114 -18.61 2.56 17.95
CA MET A 114 -17.26 2.00 17.86
C MET A 114 -17.11 0.86 16.86
N THR A 115 -17.71 1.00 15.70
CA THR A 115 -17.11 0.35 14.56
C THR A 115 -16.09 1.33 13.97
N PRO A 116 -14.86 1.42 14.51
CA PRO A 116 -13.88 2.32 13.96
C PRO A 116 -13.57 1.80 12.57
N LEU A 117 -13.80 2.63 11.57
CA LEU A 117 -13.39 2.35 10.22
C LEU A 117 -11.87 2.54 10.17
N ALA A 118 -11.15 1.45 10.18
CA ALA A 118 -9.72 1.53 9.91
C ALA A 118 -9.53 1.92 8.44
N ASN A 119 -8.94 3.10 8.24
CA ASN A 119 -8.55 3.52 6.90
C ASN A 119 -7.25 2.80 6.52
N VAL A 120 -7.35 1.89 5.58
CA VAL A 120 -6.19 1.21 5.00
C VAL A 120 -6.01 1.72 3.58
N SER A 121 -4.88 2.35 3.33
CA SER A 121 -4.53 2.85 2.00
C SER A 121 -3.65 1.85 1.28
N TYR A 122 -3.96 1.66 0.01
CA TYR A 122 -3.17 0.86 -0.92
C TYR A 122 -2.74 1.71 -2.10
N VAL A 123 -1.50 1.53 -2.51
CA VAL A 123 -0.99 2.12 -3.75
C VAL A 123 -0.57 0.99 -4.67
N SER A 124 -1.12 0.96 -5.88
CA SER A 124 -0.74 0.02 -6.91
C SER A 124 0.04 0.71 -8.04
N VAL A 125 1.12 0.06 -8.46
CA VAL A 125 1.93 0.50 -9.60
C VAL A 125 1.87 -0.59 -10.65
N THR A 126 1.30 -0.27 -11.80
CA THR A 126 1.17 -1.17 -12.94
C THR A 126 2.22 -0.85 -13.99
N CYS A 127 2.93 -1.88 -14.43
CA CYS A 127 4.00 -1.77 -15.41
C CYS A 127 3.72 -2.65 -16.64
N ASP A 128 4.10 -2.15 -17.81
CA ASP A 128 4.24 -2.92 -19.03
C ASP A 128 5.55 -3.72 -18.96
N VAL A 129 5.46 -5.04 -18.97
CA VAL A 129 6.59 -5.95 -18.78
C VAL A 129 7.63 -5.81 -19.90
N ASP A 130 7.20 -5.56 -21.11
CA ASP A 130 8.10 -5.46 -22.28
C ASP A 130 8.90 -4.16 -22.28
N ARG A 131 8.44 -3.16 -21.52
CA ARG A 131 9.09 -1.85 -21.39
C ARG A 131 9.74 -1.63 -20.02
N LEU A 132 9.51 -2.53 -19.06
CA LEU A 132 10.05 -2.41 -17.70
C LEU A 132 11.56 -2.61 -17.70
N LYS A 133 12.29 -1.57 -17.31
CA LYS A 133 13.76 -1.65 -17.19
C LYS A 133 14.16 -2.69 -16.14
N GLY A 134 15.17 -3.48 -16.47
CA GLY A 134 15.75 -4.47 -15.56
C GLY A 134 15.31 -5.90 -15.81
N VAL A 135 14.18 -6.13 -16.49
CA VAL A 135 13.74 -7.49 -16.86
C VAL A 135 14.82 -8.21 -17.69
N ASP A 136 15.46 -7.50 -18.62
CA ASP A 136 16.54 -8.06 -19.46
C ASP A 136 17.88 -8.21 -18.74
N ARG A 137 18.12 -7.42 -17.68
CA ARG A 137 19.39 -7.46 -16.93
C ARG A 137 19.56 -8.72 -16.10
N ALA A 138 18.46 -9.29 -15.65
CA ALA A 138 18.44 -10.52 -14.86
C ALA A 138 18.53 -11.77 -15.74
N ARG A 139 19.31 -11.73 -16.84
CA ARG A 139 19.58 -12.90 -17.70
C ARG A 139 20.36 -13.94 -16.90
N GLY A 140 19.81 -15.12 -16.80
CA GLY A 140 20.40 -16.24 -16.08
C GLY A 140 19.38 -17.37 -15.93
N ARG A 141 19.46 -18.12 -14.83
CA ARG A 141 18.56 -19.24 -14.53
C ARG A 141 17.17 -18.80 -14.03
N LEU A 142 16.88 -17.48 -14.02
CA LEU A 142 15.60 -16.96 -13.55
C LEU A 142 14.54 -17.08 -14.64
N THR A 143 13.32 -17.47 -14.23
CA THR A 143 12.16 -17.44 -15.11
C THR A 143 11.80 -15.99 -15.47
N GLU A 144 11.01 -15.79 -16.53
CA GLU A 144 10.51 -14.44 -16.86
C GLU A 144 9.80 -13.80 -15.67
N ARG A 145 8.95 -14.56 -15.00
CA ARG A 145 8.22 -14.09 -13.80
C ARG A 145 9.15 -13.64 -12.67
N ASP A 146 10.23 -14.39 -12.44
CA ASP A 146 11.21 -13.99 -11.41
C ASP A 146 11.92 -12.69 -11.79
N ARG A 147 12.28 -12.53 -13.07
CA ARG A 147 12.91 -11.30 -13.58
C ARG A 147 11.99 -10.08 -13.45
N VAL A 148 10.71 -10.25 -13.78
CA VAL A 148 9.70 -9.22 -13.59
C VAL A 148 9.57 -8.86 -12.10
N GLY A 149 9.52 -9.85 -11.22
CA GLY A 149 9.48 -9.64 -9.78
C GLY A 149 10.69 -8.86 -9.25
N VAL A 150 11.88 -9.15 -9.75
CA VAL A 150 13.11 -8.39 -9.40
C VAL A 150 13.01 -6.94 -9.89
N ALA A 151 12.64 -6.74 -11.16
CA ALA A 151 12.54 -5.39 -11.74
C ALA A 151 11.48 -4.52 -11.03
N LEU A 152 10.32 -5.11 -10.68
CA LEU A 152 9.31 -4.44 -9.85
C LEU A 152 9.86 -4.12 -8.45
N GLY A 153 10.63 -5.03 -7.86
CA GLY A 153 11.25 -4.82 -6.55
C GLY A 153 12.21 -3.65 -6.54
N ASP A 154 13.03 -3.52 -7.57
CA ASP A 154 13.92 -2.37 -7.73
C ASP A 154 13.12 -1.06 -7.86
N LEU A 155 12.08 -1.04 -8.69
CA LEU A 155 11.21 0.12 -8.85
C LEU A 155 10.54 0.50 -7.53
N VAL A 156 9.94 -0.46 -6.83
CA VAL A 156 9.27 -0.22 -5.54
C VAL A 156 10.26 0.30 -4.50
N LYS A 157 11.39 -0.38 -4.33
CA LYS A 157 12.37 -0.07 -3.28
C LYS A 157 13.10 1.24 -3.52
N MET A 158 13.46 1.53 -4.77
CA MET A 158 14.32 2.67 -5.08
C MET A 158 13.53 3.95 -5.42
N THR A 159 12.27 3.81 -5.83
CA THR A 159 11.50 4.97 -6.31
C THR A 159 10.18 5.13 -5.54
N VAL A 160 9.34 4.10 -5.51
CA VAL A 160 7.96 4.26 -5.03
C VAL A 160 7.89 4.37 -3.51
N ALA A 161 8.47 3.42 -2.77
CA ALA A 161 8.36 3.39 -1.32
C ALA A 161 8.99 4.62 -0.63
N PRO A 162 10.18 5.10 -1.02
CA PRO A 162 10.72 6.34 -0.46
C PRO A 162 9.83 7.56 -0.72
N ALA A 163 9.32 7.69 -1.94
CA ALA A 163 8.47 8.81 -2.30
C ALA A 163 7.11 8.78 -1.58
N LEU A 164 6.55 7.61 -1.31
CA LEU A 164 5.33 7.49 -0.50
C LEU A 164 5.52 7.98 0.94
N VAL A 165 6.71 7.80 1.51
CA VAL A 165 7.04 8.36 2.82
C VAL A 165 7.08 9.89 2.75
N GLU A 166 7.66 10.47 1.70
CA GLU A 166 7.62 11.92 1.45
C GLU A 166 6.19 12.44 1.27
N CYS A 167 5.30 11.62 0.68
CA CYS A 167 3.86 11.92 0.55
C CYS A 167 3.07 11.76 1.85
N GLY A 168 3.68 11.40 2.97
CA GLY A 168 3.05 11.30 4.28
C GLY A 168 2.72 9.90 4.74
N ALA A 169 3.18 8.85 4.08
CA ALA A 169 3.14 7.52 4.66
C ALA A 169 4.06 7.45 5.88
N ARG A 170 3.63 6.78 6.94
CA ARG A 170 4.47 6.61 8.13
C ARG A 170 5.73 5.84 7.77
N PRO A 171 6.92 6.30 8.19
CA PRO A 171 8.16 5.55 7.97
C PRO A 171 8.02 4.10 8.47
N GLY A 172 8.46 3.14 7.66
CA GLY A 172 8.35 1.71 7.96
C GLY A 172 6.95 1.11 7.82
N SER A 173 5.92 1.89 7.48
CA SER A 173 4.56 1.37 7.25
C SER A 173 4.32 0.92 5.82
N VAL A 174 5.14 1.34 4.88
CA VAL A 174 5.00 0.96 3.47
C VAL A 174 5.45 -0.49 3.31
N ARG A 175 4.50 -1.36 2.98
CA ARG A 175 4.73 -2.79 2.86
C ARG A 175 4.19 -3.30 1.53
N TRP A 176 5.01 -4.02 0.79
CA TRP A 176 4.56 -4.72 -0.40
C TRP A 176 3.67 -5.89 -0.03
N CYS A 177 2.48 -5.95 -0.60
CA CYS A 177 1.45 -6.93 -0.29
C CYS A 177 1.89 -8.35 -0.64
N GLY A 178 1.56 -9.28 0.26
CA GLY A 178 1.73 -10.70 0.04
C GLY A 178 0.47 -11.36 -0.53
N LEU A 179 0.50 -12.68 -0.61
CA LEU A 179 -0.59 -13.47 -1.19
C LEU A 179 -1.93 -13.26 -0.47
N ASP A 180 -1.93 -13.25 0.86
CA ASP A 180 -3.16 -13.15 1.65
C ASP A 180 -3.77 -11.75 1.55
N ASP A 181 -2.93 -10.70 1.50
CA ASP A 181 -3.39 -9.33 1.26
C ASP A 181 -4.07 -9.22 -0.10
N LEU A 182 -3.44 -9.74 -1.16
CA LEU A 182 -3.98 -9.69 -2.51
C LEU A 182 -5.28 -10.48 -2.66
N ARG A 183 -5.40 -11.62 -2.00
CA ARG A 183 -6.65 -12.40 -1.99
C ARG A 183 -7.80 -11.63 -1.34
N THR A 184 -7.52 -10.83 -0.33
CA THR A 184 -8.54 -10.00 0.32
C THR A 184 -8.99 -8.83 -0.57
N LEU A 185 -8.09 -8.28 -1.36
CA LEU A 185 -8.38 -7.16 -2.26
C LEU A 185 -9.14 -7.54 -3.54
N ILE A 186 -9.03 -8.81 -3.97
CA ILE A 186 -9.60 -9.30 -5.23
C ILE A 186 -10.99 -9.91 -5.06
N ARG A 187 -11.42 -10.14 -3.81
CA ARG A 187 -12.77 -10.60 -3.49
C ARG A 187 -13.76 -9.45 -3.54
#